data_83df35c09478991f3d834e2115677811
#
_entry.id   83df35c09478991f3d834e2115677811
#
_cell.length_a   1.000
_cell.length_b   1.000
_cell.length_c   1.000
_cell.angle_alpha   90.00
_cell.angle_beta   90.00
_cell.angle_gamma   90.00
#
_symmetry.space_group_name_H-M   'P 1'
#
loop_
_entity.id
_entity.type
_entity.pdbx_description
1 polymer ?
#
loop_
_entity_poly.entity_id
_entity_poly.type
_entity_poly.pdbx_seq_one_letter_code
_entity_poly.pdbx_strand_id
1 'polypeptide(L)'
;MPDFAAPVERLIDALKHLPGIGQKTAQRLAFFLLRSAPEDALGLAEAIRDAKEKIRECSVCSNITDNDPCHFCTGANRDKKVICVVEEAHNIMAIEKTRTFSGMYHVLGGSLSPLSGRGPEQLRIKSLIERLKGGTVEEIIIATNPTAEGEATAVYLSKLLKPLGVRVTRIGVGIPVGADLEYADEITMLKALEGRRDL
;
A
#
# COMPACT_ATOMS: atom_id res chain seq x y z
N MET A 1 38.49 -17.62 2.79
CA MET A 1 38.96 -16.60 3.75
C MET A 1 37.99 -15.44 3.66
N PRO A 2 37.62 -14.77 4.77
CA PRO A 2 36.85 -13.57 4.71
C PRO A 2 37.64 -12.52 3.94
N ASP A 3 36.98 -11.85 2.96
CA ASP A 3 37.64 -10.83 2.12
C ASP A 3 37.81 -9.51 2.88
N PHE A 4 37.06 -9.28 3.99
CA PHE A 4 37.07 -8.07 4.78
C PHE A 4 37.06 -8.37 6.29
N ALA A 5 37.28 -7.36 7.11
CA ALA A 5 37.10 -7.47 8.56
C ALA A 5 35.64 -7.86 8.89
N ALA A 6 35.47 -8.73 9.89
CA ALA A 6 34.18 -9.29 10.25
C ALA A 6 33.02 -8.28 10.43
N PRO A 7 33.21 -7.07 11.01
CA PRO A 7 32.13 -6.06 11.07
C PRO A 7 31.69 -5.56 9.67
N VAL A 8 32.63 -5.44 8.74
CA VAL A 8 32.34 -4.98 7.36
C VAL A 8 31.56 -6.06 6.61
N GLU A 9 31.96 -7.33 6.75
CA GLU A 9 31.23 -8.44 6.13
C GLU A 9 29.78 -8.52 6.64
N ARG A 10 29.57 -8.42 7.95
CA ARG A 10 28.22 -8.40 8.53
C ARG A 10 27.37 -7.25 7.99
N LEU A 11 27.94 -6.06 7.78
CA LEU A 11 27.23 -4.93 7.20
C LEU A 11 26.87 -5.20 5.73
N ILE A 12 27.80 -5.74 4.95
CA ILE A 12 27.56 -6.12 3.54
C ILE A 12 26.44 -7.17 3.47
N ASP A 13 26.49 -8.20 4.29
CA ASP A 13 25.46 -9.23 4.31
C ASP A 13 24.10 -8.69 4.74
N ALA A 14 24.04 -7.82 5.73
CA ALA A 14 22.80 -7.16 6.13
C ALA A 14 22.19 -6.34 4.98
N LEU A 15 23.01 -5.60 4.24
CA LEU A 15 22.55 -4.80 3.10
C LEU A 15 22.08 -5.68 1.92
N LYS A 16 22.61 -6.85 1.73
CA LYS A 16 22.17 -7.82 0.70
C LYS A 16 20.76 -8.36 0.93
N HIS A 17 20.23 -8.29 2.16
CA HIS A 17 18.84 -8.69 2.43
C HIS A 17 17.82 -7.68 1.90
N LEU A 18 18.27 -6.48 1.49
CA LEU A 18 17.39 -5.47 0.92
C LEU A 18 17.06 -5.83 -0.55
N PRO A 19 15.77 -5.75 -0.96
CA PRO A 19 15.38 -6.04 -2.34
C PRO A 19 16.16 -5.19 -3.34
N GLY A 20 16.65 -5.81 -4.41
CA GLY A 20 17.42 -5.13 -5.45
C GLY A 20 18.89 -4.82 -5.09
N ILE A 21 19.35 -5.16 -3.89
CA ILE A 21 20.74 -4.95 -3.47
C ILE A 21 21.55 -6.25 -3.65
N GLY A 22 22.33 -6.30 -4.70
CA GLY A 22 23.30 -7.39 -4.93
C GLY A 22 24.64 -7.13 -4.24
N GLN A 23 25.53 -8.14 -4.28
CA GLN A 23 26.86 -8.13 -3.64
C GLN A 23 27.67 -6.86 -3.91
N LYS A 24 27.81 -6.45 -5.19
CA LYS A 24 28.59 -5.25 -5.57
C LYS A 24 28.00 -3.96 -5.00
N THR A 25 26.67 -3.84 -5.02
CA THR A 25 25.97 -2.67 -4.47
C THR A 25 26.10 -2.63 -2.95
N ALA A 26 25.91 -3.76 -2.28
CA ALA A 26 26.07 -3.88 -0.83
C ALA A 26 27.48 -3.48 -0.38
N GLN A 27 28.53 -3.96 -1.05
CA GLN A 27 29.90 -3.55 -0.78
C GLN A 27 30.09 -2.03 -0.94
N ARG A 28 29.58 -1.46 -2.05
CA ARG A 28 29.69 -0.02 -2.31
C ARG A 28 29.00 0.82 -1.23
N LEU A 29 27.81 0.39 -0.79
CA LEU A 29 27.06 1.04 0.29
C LEU A 29 27.79 0.91 1.65
N ALA A 30 28.30 -0.27 1.97
CA ALA A 30 29.06 -0.48 3.20
C ALA A 30 30.30 0.44 3.28
N PHE A 31 31.09 0.52 2.19
CA PHE A 31 32.25 1.40 2.14
C PHE A 31 31.87 2.89 2.10
N PHE A 32 30.71 3.25 1.56
CA PHE A 32 30.18 4.62 1.66
C PHE A 32 29.90 4.98 3.13
N LEU A 33 29.18 4.12 3.88
CA LEU A 33 28.87 4.32 5.29
C LEU A 33 30.13 4.38 6.16
N LEU A 34 31.16 3.57 5.84
CA LEU A 34 32.44 3.62 6.57
C LEU A 34 33.22 4.92 6.37
N ARG A 35 32.98 5.64 5.26
CA ARG A 35 33.64 6.92 4.96
C ARG A 35 32.81 8.11 5.36
N SER A 36 31.50 7.95 5.56
CA SER A 36 30.63 9.04 6.04
C SER A 36 30.97 9.41 7.49
N ALA A 37 30.47 10.58 7.92
CA ALA A 37 30.62 10.96 9.31
C ALA A 37 29.94 9.93 10.22
N PRO A 38 30.52 9.61 11.39
CA PRO A 38 29.92 8.65 12.32
C PRO A 38 28.46 8.97 12.66
N GLU A 39 28.13 10.26 12.76
CA GLU A 39 26.80 10.78 13.08
C GLU A 39 25.76 10.36 12.01
N ASP A 40 26.13 10.40 10.73
CA ASP A 40 25.25 10.02 9.62
C ASP A 40 24.96 8.52 9.63
N ALA A 41 25.99 7.70 9.85
CA ALA A 41 25.83 6.24 9.91
C ALA A 41 25.00 5.81 11.14
N LEU A 42 25.23 6.42 12.29
CA LEU A 42 24.46 6.18 13.52
C LEU A 42 23.03 6.69 13.36
N GLY A 43 22.82 7.86 12.76
CA GLY A 43 21.48 8.40 12.47
C GLY A 43 20.66 7.46 11.58
N LEU A 44 21.28 6.86 10.57
CA LEU A 44 20.59 5.83 9.73
C LEU A 44 20.21 4.60 10.58
N ALA A 45 21.13 4.10 11.40
CA ALA A 45 20.86 2.94 12.26
C ALA A 45 19.72 3.23 13.25
N GLU A 46 19.70 4.43 13.85
CA GLU A 46 18.62 4.87 14.73
C GLU A 46 17.29 5.00 14.02
N ALA A 47 17.26 5.59 12.82
CA ALA A 47 16.04 5.72 12.02
C ALA A 47 15.43 4.35 11.69
N ILE A 48 16.26 3.36 11.34
CA ILE A 48 15.81 1.98 11.09
C ILE A 48 15.22 1.36 12.36
N ARG A 49 15.91 1.50 13.49
CA ARG A 49 15.44 1.00 14.79
C ARG A 49 14.11 1.64 15.17
N ASP A 50 14.03 2.96 15.12
CA ASP A 50 12.84 3.72 15.48
C ASP A 50 11.63 3.33 14.63
N ALA A 51 11.83 3.17 13.32
CA ALA A 51 10.78 2.69 12.42
C ALA A 51 10.29 1.30 12.81
N LYS A 52 11.17 0.39 13.21
CA LYS A 52 10.80 -0.98 13.61
C LYS A 52 10.13 -1.05 14.98
N GLU A 53 10.51 -0.18 15.91
CA GLU A 53 10.01 -0.18 17.30
C GLU A 53 8.73 0.63 17.47
N LYS A 54 8.61 1.78 16.78
CA LYS A 54 7.52 2.74 16.98
C LYS A 54 6.36 2.58 16.00
N ILE A 55 6.63 2.06 14.79
CA ILE A 55 5.58 1.89 13.78
C ILE A 55 4.82 0.59 14.01
N ARG A 56 3.50 0.71 14.00
CA ARG A 56 2.52 -0.38 14.15
C ARG A 56 1.38 -0.22 13.16
N GLU A 57 0.53 -1.22 13.08
CA GLU A 57 -0.71 -1.13 12.33
C GLU A 57 -1.79 -0.42 13.16
N CYS A 58 -2.53 0.47 12.50
CA CYS A 58 -3.70 1.10 13.10
C CYS A 58 -4.78 0.04 13.38
N SER A 59 -5.28 -0.01 14.62
CA SER A 59 -6.32 -0.95 15.05
C SER A 59 -7.64 -0.83 14.28
N VAL A 60 -7.90 0.33 13.64
CA VAL A 60 -9.14 0.60 12.90
C VAL A 60 -9.00 0.31 11.41
N CYS A 61 -7.95 0.78 10.75
CA CYS A 61 -7.85 0.77 9.29
C CYS A 61 -6.66 -0.02 8.75
N SER A 62 -5.82 -0.57 9.62
CA SER A 62 -4.59 -1.31 9.29
C SER A 62 -3.54 -0.48 8.53
N ASN A 63 -3.64 0.86 8.54
CA ASN A 63 -2.57 1.72 8.06
C ASN A 63 -1.36 1.63 9.02
N ILE A 64 -0.16 1.84 8.51
CA ILE A 64 1.04 1.97 9.33
C ILE A 64 1.05 3.33 10.04
N THR A 65 1.35 3.34 11.34
CA THR A 65 1.26 4.55 12.17
C THR A 65 2.11 4.43 13.42
N ASP A 66 2.51 5.54 13.97
CA ASP A 66 3.12 5.68 15.30
C ASP A 66 2.07 5.85 16.39
N ASN A 67 0.90 6.41 16.07
CA ASN A 67 -0.20 6.66 16.99
C ASN A 67 -1.43 5.81 16.62
N ASP A 68 -2.02 5.10 17.57
CA ASP A 68 -3.19 4.26 17.35
C ASP A 68 -4.42 4.78 18.12
N PRO A 69 -5.54 5.07 17.44
CA PRO A 69 -5.75 5.03 16.00
C PRO A 69 -4.98 6.10 15.21
N CYS A 70 -4.70 5.83 13.91
CA CYS A 70 -3.93 6.73 13.06
C CYS A 70 -4.66 8.05 12.79
N HIS A 71 -3.92 9.06 12.32
CA HIS A 71 -4.46 10.40 12.02
C HIS A 71 -5.59 10.41 10.99
N PHE A 72 -5.65 9.45 10.05
CA PHE A 72 -6.79 9.30 9.15
C PHE A 72 -8.05 8.83 9.87
N CYS A 73 -7.92 8.00 10.90
CA CYS A 73 -9.06 7.50 11.67
C CYS A 73 -9.56 8.49 12.72
N THR A 74 -8.69 9.35 13.24
CA THR A 74 -9.02 10.35 14.28
C THR A 74 -9.36 11.73 13.70
N GLY A 75 -9.08 11.97 12.41
CA GLY A 75 -9.28 13.26 11.77
C GLY A 75 -10.73 13.75 11.83
N ALA A 76 -10.96 14.93 12.42
CA ALA A 76 -12.30 15.49 12.60
C ALA A 76 -13.03 15.81 11.28
N ASN A 77 -12.27 16.09 10.22
CA ASN A 77 -12.80 16.49 8.91
C ASN A 77 -12.96 15.29 7.94
N ARG A 78 -12.86 14.05 8.44
CA ARG A 78 -13.01 12.85 7.62
C ARG A 78 -14.46 12.39 7.56
N ASP A 79 -14.93 12.11 6.34
CA ASP A 79 -16.24 11.53 6.12
C ASP A 79 -16.24 10.04 6.48
N LYS A 80 -16.93 9.70 7.56
CA LYS A 80 -17.02 8.32 8.07
C LYS A 80 -17.97 7.44 7.25
N LYS A 81 -18.73 8.01 6.32
CA LYS A 81 -19.67 7.30 5.46
C LYS A 81 -18.99 6.63 4.27
N VAL A 82 -17.78 7.07 3.92
CA VAL A 82 -17.04 6.58 2.75
C VAL A 82 -15.72 5.95 3.20
N ILE A 83 -15.46 4.70 2.77
CA ILE A 83 -14.19 4.01 3.00
C ILE A 83 -13.53 3.70 1.67
N CYS A 84 -12.30 4.18 1.48
CA CYS A 84 -11.44 3.79 0.38
C CYS A 84 -10.55 2.61 0.80
N VAL A 85 -10.70 1.50 0.11
CA VAL A 85 -9.98 0.24 0.37
C VAL A 85 -8.78 0.15 -0.56
N VAL A 86 -7.57 0.09 0.01
CA VAL A 86 -6.30 0.01 -0.72
C VAL A 86 -5.57 -1.30 -0.39
N GLU A 87 -4.67 -1.74 -1.26
CA GLU A 87 -3.87 -2.94 -1.01
C GLU A 87 -2.84 -2.71 0.10
N GLU A 88 -2.05 -1.64 -0.02
CA GLU A 88 -0.93 -1.35 0.88
C GLU A 88 -1.02 0.07 1.45
N ALA A 89 -0.44 0.28 2.63
CA ALA A 89 -0.47 1.56 3.32
C ALA A 89 0.10 2.72 2.48
N HIS A 90 1.14 2.47 1.68
CA HIS A 90 1.74 3.50 0.84
C HIS A 90 0.81 3.99 -0.28
N ASN A 91 -0.21 3.20 -0.69
CA ASN A 91 -1.20 3.60 -1.69
C ASN A 91 -2.05 4.77 -1.20
N ILE A 92 -2.27 4.90 0.11
CA ILE A 92 -3.00 6.04 0.70
C ILE A 92 -2.36 7.36 0.27
N MET A 93 -1.04 7.43 0.26
CA MET A 93 -0.33 8.66 -0.09
C MET A 93 -0.56 9.11 -1.53
N ALA A 94 -0.81 8.18 -2.45
CA ALA A 94 -1.15 8.52 -3.84
C ALA A 94 -2.53 9.23 -3.92
N ILE A 95 -3.49 8.78 -3.12
CA ILE A 95 -4.83 9.38 -3.03
C ILE A 95 -4.78 10.73 -2.31
N GLU A 96 -4.10 10.80 -1.17
CA GLU A 96 -3.97 12.03 -0.37
C GLU A 96 -3.28 13.19 -1.14
N LYS A 97 -2.36 12.88 -2.04
CA LYS A 97 -1.72 13.88 -2.92
C LYS A 97 -2.75 14.66 -3.76
N THR A 98 -3.90 14.08 -4.06
CA THR A 98 -4.96 14.76 -4.82
C THR A 98 -5.66 15.86 -4.01
N ARG A 99 -5.63 15.77 -2.68
CA ARG A 99 -6.30 16.68 -1.73
C ARG A 99 -7.83 16.78 -1.92
N THR A 100 -8.44 15.84 -2.64
CA THR A 100 -9.87 15.84 -2.96
C THR A 100 -10.64 14.79 -2.19
N PHE A 101 -9.97 13.78 -1.63
CA PHE A 101 -10.61 12.70 -0.91
C PHE A 101 -10.64 13.00 0.60
N SER A 102 -11.84 13.05 1.17
CA SER A 102 -12.06 13.28 2.60
C SER A 102 -12.56 12.05 3.37
N GLY A 103 -12.76 10.91 2.71
CA GLY A 103 -13.23 9.67 3.33
C GLY A 103 -12.19 8.98 4.22
N MET A 104 -12.61 7.86 4.80
CA MET A 104 -11.75 6.98 5.60
C MET A 104 -10.97 6.01 4.71
N TYR A 105 -9.95 5.36 5.26
CA TYR A 105 -9.18 4.33 4.57
C TYR A 105 -9.34 2.96 5.23
N HIS A 106 -9.05 1.92 4.44
CA HIS A 106 -8.82 0.57 4.93
C HIS A 106 -7.73 -0.11 4.10
N VAL A 107 -6.70 -0.64 4.78
CA VAL A 107 -5.57 -1.31 4.16
C VAL A 107 -5.77 -2.82 4.24
N LEU A 108 -5.76 -3.50 3.09
CA LEU A 108 -5.94 -4.96 3.01
C LEU A 108 -4.68 -5.74 3.43
N GLY A 109 -3.50 -5.17 3.24
CA GLY A 109 -2.21 -5.83 3.41
C GLY A 109 -1.79 -6.67 2.20
N GLY A 110 -2.33 -6.34 1.03
CA GLY A 110 -2.02 -6.96 -0.26
C GLY A 110 -3.25 -7.25 -1.11
N SER A 111 -3.06 -8.14 -2.08
CA SER A 111 -4.11 -8.63 -2.99
C SER A 111 -4.22 -10.16 -2.92
N LEU A 112 -5.32 -10.72 -3.41
CA LEU A 112 -5.47 -12.15 -3.62
C LEU A 112 -4.45 -12.62 -4.68
N SER A 113 -3.66 -13.62 -4.35
CA SER A 113 -2.68 -14.21 -5.26
C SER A 113 -2.57 -15.72 -4.99
N PRO A 114 -3.41 -16.52 -5.66
CA PRO A 114 -3.39 -17.98 -5.48
C PRO A 114 -2.02 -18.60 -5.80
N LEU A 115 -1.30 -18.05 -6.78
CA LEU A 115 0.03 -18.51 -7.16
C LEU A 115 1.07 -18.30 -6.04
N SER A 116 0.90 -17.25 -5.22
CA SER A 116 1.74 -16.99 -4.06
C SER A 116 1.15 -17.57 -2.75
N GLY A 117 0.08 -18.37 -2.83
CA GLY A 117 -0.61 -18.92 -1.67
C GLY A 117 -1.37 -17.88 -0.84
N ARG A 118 -1.57 -16.65 -1.36
CA ARG A 118 -2.27 -15.59 -0.62
C ARG A 118 -3.77 -15.64 -0.90
N GLY A 119 -4.51 -16.20 0.06
CA GLY A 119 -5.97 -16.25 0.05
C GLY A 119 -6.63 -15.11 0.86
N PRO A 120 -7.97 -15.11 0.96
CA PRO A 120 -8.72 -14.09 1.69
C PRO A 120 -8.36 -14.00 3.19
N GLU A 121 -7.88 -15.11 3.77
CA GLU A 121 -7.55 -15.21 5.19
C GLU A 121 -6.29 -14.40 5.56
N GLN A 122 -5.40 -14.17 4.59
CA GLN A 122 -4.18 -13.37 4.77
C GLN A 122 -4.44 -11.87 4.57
N LEU A 123 -5.63 -11.51 4.08
CA LEU A 123 -6.03 -10.12 3.89
C LEU A 123 -6.92 -9.64 5.06
N ARG A 124 -6.87 -8.35 5.34
CA ARG A 124 -7.63 -7.73 6.44
C ARG A 124 -9.10 -7.49 6.08
N ILE A 125 -9.72 -8.47 5.42
CA ILE A 125 -11.13 -8.41 4.96
C ILE A 125 -12.08 -8.50 6.14
N LYS A 126 -11.77 -9.34 7.15
CA LYS A 126 -12.61 -9.49 8.35
C LYS A 126 -12.78 -8.17 9.08
N SER A 127 -11.68 -7.44 9.29
CA SER A 127 -11.73 -6.13 9.95
C SER A 127 -12.48 -5.08 9.12
N LEU A 128 -12.44 -5.14 7.78
CA LEU A 128 -13.28 -4.31 6.94
C LEU A 128 -14.78 -4.57 7.18
N ILE A 129 -15.19 -5.85 7.20
CA ILE A 129 -16.57 -6.24 7.44
C ILE A 129 -17.04 -5.78 8.83
N GLU A 130 -16.19 -5.92 9.86
CA GLU A 130 -16.52 -5.44 11.22
C GLU A 130 -16.83 -3.93 11.23
N ARG A 131 -16.14 -3.13 10.43
CA ARG A 131 -16.39 -1.69 10.32
C ARG A 131 -17.76 -1.36 9.71
N LEU A 132 -18.36 -2.28 8.96
CA LEU A 132 -19.68 -2.08 8.33
C LEU A 132 -20.84 -2.39 9.30
N LYS A 133 -20.61 -3.16 10.36
CA LYS A 133 -21.67 -3.55 11.31
C LYS A 133 -22.36 -2.35 12.00
N GLY A 134 -21.69 -1.20 12.06
CA GLY A 134 -22.25 0.02 12.65
C GLY A 134 -23.29 0.72 11.77
N GLY A 135 -23.48 0.31 10.51
CA GLY A 135 -24.47 0.89 9.58
C GLY A 135 -24.21 2.34 9.17
N THR A 136 -23.07 2.91 9.53
CA THR A 136 -22.72 4.32 9.21
C THR A 136 -22.05 4.46 7.84
N VAL A 137 -21.48 3.37 7.30
CA VAL A 137 -20.78 3.38 6.01
C VAL A 137 -21.78 3.21 4.89
N GLU A 138 -21.82 4.18 3.99
CA GLU A 138 -22.72 4.21 2.83
C GLU A 138 -22.01 3.74 1.56
N GLU A 139 -20.68 3.98 1.44
CA GLU A 139 -19.91 3.63 0.24
C GLU A 139 -18.55 3.02 0.58
N ILE A 140 -18.21 1.98 -0.17
CA ILE A 140 -16.85 1.40 -0.24
C ILE A 140 -16.29 1.66 -1.64
N ILE A 141 -15.20 2.41 -1.70
CA ILE A 141 -14.43 2.62 -2.93
C ILE A 141 -13.29 1.60 -2.95
N ILE A 142 -13.30 0.68 -3.91
CA ILE A 142 -12.22 -0.30 -4.08
C ILE A 142 -11.12 0.35 -4.91
N ALA A 143 -9.95 0.56 -4.31
CA ALA A 143 -8.77 1.17 -4.91
C ALA A 143 -7.58 0.20 -4.92
N THR A 144 -7.84 -1.07 -5.27
CA THR A 144 -6.78 -2.05 -5.57
C THR A 144 -6.09 -1.71 -6.88
N ASN A 145 -4.83 -2.13 -7.04
CA ASN A 145 -4.08 -1.89 -8.26
C ASN A 145 -4.77 -2.49 -9.50
N PRO A 146 -4.61 -1.92 -10.70
CA PRO A 146 -5.18 -2.45 -11.94
C PRO A 146 -4.34 -3.62 -12.50
N THR A 147 -3.98 -4.57 -11.64
CA THR A 147 -3.30 -5.84 -11.97
C THR A 147 -4.32 -6.97 -11.94
N ALA A 148 -3.98 -8.14 -12.49
CA ALA A 148 -4.84 -9.31 -12.47
C ALA A 148 -5.26 -9.69 -11.04
N GLU A 149 -4.34 -9.65 -10.09
CA GLU A 149 -4.58 -9.92 -8.67
C GLU A 149 -5.45 -8.84 -8.03
N GLY A 150 -5.19 -7.56 -8.34
CA GLY A 150 -5.99 -6.45 -7.84
C GLY A 150 -7.43 -6.47 -8.37
N GLU A 151 -7.64 -6.83 -9.64
CA GLU A 151 -8.96 -7.02 -10.24
C GLU A 151 -9.69 -8.22 -9.60
N ALA A 152 -9.01 -9.36 -9.43
CA ALA A 152 -9.59 -10.52 -8.75
C ALA A 152 -10.01 -10.16 -7.32
N THR A 153 -9.19 -9.37 -6.62
CA THR A 153 -9.48 -8.88 -5.27
C THR A 153 -10.70 -7.97 -5.27
N ALA A 154 -10.78 -7.04 -6.24
CA ALA A 154 -11.92 -6.13 -6.36
C ALA A 154 -13.24 -6.88 -6.62
N VAL A 155 -13.24 -7.87 -7.52
CA VAL A 155 -14.40 -8.71 -7.81
C VAL A 155 -14.81 -9.50 -6.56
N TYR A 156 -13.85 -10.09 -5.86
CA TYR A 156 -14.10 -10.83 -4.62
C TYR A 156 -14.75 -9.93 -3.56
N LEU A 157 -14.17 -8.76 -3.29
CA LEU A 157 -14.70 -7.80 -2.34
C LEU A 157 -16.09 -7.32 -2.74
N SER A 158 -16.31 -7.01 -4.01
CA SER A 158 -17.62 -6.58 -4.51
C SER A 158 -18.70 -7.62 -4.24
N LYS A 159 -18.43 -8.91 -4.51
CA LYS A 159 -19.37 -10.01 -4.22
C LYS A 159 -19.65 -10.16 -2.72
N LEU A 160 -18.66 -9.92 -1.89
CA LEU A 160 -18.76 -10.06 -0.43
C LEU A 160 -19.50 -8.89 0.21
N LEU A 161 -19.29 -7.67 -0.29
CA LEU A 161 -19.76 -6.43 0.34
C LEU A 161 -21.15 -5.99 -0.15
N LYS A 162 -21.50 -6.22 -1.42
CA LYS A 162 -22.81 -5.86 -1.97
C LYS A 162 -24.01 -6.42 -1.18
N PRO A 163 -24.01 -7.69 -0.72
CA PRO A 163 -25.09 -8.23 0.10
C PRO A 163 -25.27 -7.54 1.45
N LEU A 164 -24.27 -6.80 1.92
CA LEU A 164 -24.32 -6.04 3.18
C LEU A 164 -25.05 -4.70 3.05
N GLY A 165 -25.56 -4.38 1.84
CA GLY A 165 -26.36 -3.16 1.60
C GLY A 165 -25.51 -1.88 1.42
N VAL A 166 -24.19 -1.98 1.34
CA VAL A 166 -23.30 -0.85 1.10
C VAL A 166 -23.06 -0.65 -0.41
N ARG A 167 -22.99 0.60 -0.86
CA ARG A 167 -22.60 0.92 -2.23
C ARG A 167 -21.14 0.54 -2.44
N VAL A 168 -20.84 -0.25 -3.47
CA VAL A 168 -19.47 -0.64 -3.81
C VAL A 168 -19.09 -0.04 -5.16
N THR A 169 -18.09 0.80 -5.16
CA THR A 169 -17.55 1.46 -6.35
C THR A 169 -16.09 1.08 -6.56
N ARG A 170 -15.53 1.38 -7.74
CA ARG A 170 -14.13 1.18 -8.06
C ARG A 170 -13.54 2.47 -8.60
N ILE A 171 -12.26 2.71 -8.30
CA ILE A 171 -11.53 3.81 -8.94
C ILE A 171 -11.52 3.62 -10.46
N GLY A 172 -11.58 4.70 -11.22
CA GLY A 172 -11.53 4.68 -12.68
C GLY A 172 -10.21 4.09 -13.16
N VAL A 173 -10.31 3.26 -14.21
CA VAL A 173 -9.18 2.66 -14.91
C VAL A 173 -9.25 3.10 -16.36
N GLY A 174 -8.12 3.41 -16.98
CA GLY A 174 -8.07 3.83 -18.38
C GLY A 174 -6.83 4.63 -18.71
N ILE A 175 -6.91 5.43 -19.77
CA ILE A 175 -5.79 6.22 -20.29
C ILE A 175 -5.43 7.31 -19.28
N PRO A 176 -4.15 7.44 -18.91
CA PRO A 176 -3.69 8.50 -18.03
C PRO A 176 -3.88 9.89 -18.67
N VAL A 177 -4.23 10.88 -17.84
CA VAL A 177 -4.32 12.28 -18.30
C VAL A 177 -2.97 12.78 -18.82
N GLY A 178 -2.98 13.34 -20.03
CA GLY A 178 -1.77 13.82 -20.69
C GLY A 178 -1.04 12.77 -21.54
N ALA A 179 -1.54 11.54 -21.62
CA ALA A 179 -1.02 10.53 -22.53
C ALA A 179 -1.75 10.59 -23.88
N ASP A 180 -1.00 10.38 -24.97
CA ASP A 180 -1.59 10.24 -26.30
C ASP A 180 -2.21 8.86 -26.48
N LEU A 181 -3.34 8.78 -27.20
CA LEU A 181 -4.09 7.55 -27.42
C LEU A 181 -3.26 6.47 -28.13
N GLU A 182 -2.37 6.89 -29.02
CA GLU A 182 -1.56 5.97 -29.84
C GLU A 182 -0.54 5.14 -29.01
N TYR A 183 -0.21 5.58 -27.80
CA TYR A 183 0.72 4.85 -26.91
C TYR A 183 0.00 3.96 -25.89
N ALA A 184 -1.33 3.97 -25.87
CA ALA A 184 -2.07 3.09 -24.98
C ALA A 184 -2.04 1.64 -25.51
N ASP A 185 -1.71 0.69 -24.63
CA ASP A 185 -1.83 -0.72 -24.97
C ASP A 185 -3.30 -1.15 -25.10
N GLU A 186 -3.53 -2.32 -25.72
CA GLU A 186 -4.87 -2.83 -26.03
C GLU A 186 -5.75 -2.97 -24.77
N ILE A 187 -5.18 -3.39 -23.65
CA ILE A 187 -5.91 -3.61 -22.38
C ILE A 187 -6.32 -2.26 -21.79
N THR A 188 -5.40 -1.29 -21.77
CA THR A 188 -5.67 0.06 -21.31
C THR A 188 -6.75 0.73 -22.15
N MET A 189 -6.71 0.58 -23.48
CA MET A 189 -7.74 1.11 -24.39
C MET A 189 -9.10 0.44 -24.16
N LEU A 190 -9.12 -0.89 -24.01
CA LEU A 190 -10.34 -1.63 -23.69
C LEU A 190 -10.99 -1.11 -22.42
N LYS A 191 -10.19 -0.95 -21.34
CA LYS A 191 -10.68 -0.44 -20.06
C LYS A 191 -11.18 1.00 -20.14
N ALA A 192 -10.54 1.84 -20.93
CA ALA A 192 -11.00 3.21 -21.17
C ALA A 192 -12.36 3.25 -21.87
N LEU A 193 -12.58 2.39 -22.88
CA LEU A 193 -13.85 2.28 -23.60
C LEU A 193 -14.96 1.68 -22.72
N GLU A 194 -14.65 0.67 -21.91
CA GLU A 194 -15.60 0.09 -20.94
C GLU A 194 -16.02 1.14 -19.89
N GLY A 195 -15.08 1.93 -19.40
CA GLY A 195 -15.28 2.95 -18.37
C GLY A 195 -15.71 4.33 -18.88
N ARG A 196 -16.08 4.45 -20.18
CA ARG A 196 -16.51 5.73 -20.77
C ARG A 196 -17.70 6.32 -20.04
N ARG A 197 -17.75 7.63 -19.95
CA ARG A 197 -18.84 8.39 -19.29
C ARG A 197 -19.56 9.28 -20.28
N ASP A 198 -20.82 9.56 -19.99
CA ASP A 198 -21.56 10.63 -20.65
C ASP A 198 -20.95 11.99 -20.31
N LEU A 199 -20.94 12.93 -21.27
CA LEU A 199 -20.41 14.29 -21.12
C LEU A 199 -21.53 15.26 -20.72
#